data_ce1dadb6283fa1a613f0cf1f1e175c4a
#
_entry.id   ce1dadb6283fa1a613f0cf1f1e175c4a
#
_cell.length_a   1.000
_cell.length_b   1.000
_cell.length_c   1.000
_cell.angle_alpha   90.00
_cell.angle_beta   90.00
_cell.angle_gamma   90.00
#
_symmetry.space_group_name_H-M   'P 1'
#
loop_
_entity.id
_entity.type
_entity.pdbx_description
1 polymer ?
#
loop_
_entity_poly.entity_id
_entity_poly.type
_entity_poly.pdbx_seq_one_letter_code
_entity_poly.pdbx_strand_id
1 'polypeptide(L)'
;MSDVDKLAAVRAALPSLSAAIQLNTGSAGPLPAEVASAMAELETYERDFGRAQVAYWDEAKQRMDEARAGVAAVLGGDLDEVAITHATTDGMNLGTWAIDWREGGRAVSTCHEHPGGYGPLYMICDRFGVELAFAEFAGNASDDEIVGHFDRLITPGTKLVSISHVLWTTGLVMPIRRIADIAHERGALMLVDGAQAAGAIAVNARDLGVDMYSVPAQKWLLGPEGLGALWVRRELLDTLHSTFASFFTFETSDSRGNRTLAGDARRFQVTNYHRPSVLGMARAIGWLTMYVGLDFVYRRGAEMAHRAADVLADIDGVELLTPRDRMAGLISFRIAGWEPQAAFEELQSRTFAILRTLPAVNALRISPGFWTTESELETFMDGVRLLAAHTPETLPPRRTLTIVGQD
;
A
#
# COMPACT_ATOMS: atom_id res chain seq x y z
N MET A 1 -2.96 -6.82 28.86
CA MET A 1 -1.86 -5.88 28.66
C MET A 1 -2.49 -4.51 28.37
N SER A 2 -2.04 -3.45 29.05
CA SER A 2 -2.53 -2.09 28.74
C SER A 2 -2.03 -1.63 27.35
N ASP A 3 -2.70 -0.62 26.76
CA ASP A 3 -2.25 -0.06 25.47
C ASP A 3 -0.83 0.54 25.55
N VAL A 4 -0.46 1.09 26.73
CA VAL A 4 0.88 1.63 26.98
C VAL A 4 1.94 0.52 26.96
N ASP A 5 1.68 -0.58 27.69
CA ASP A 5 2.60 -1.73 27.70
C ASP A 5 2.72 -2.35 26.31
N LYS A 6 1.59 -2.42 25.57
CA LYS A 6 1.55 -2.95 24.21
C LYS A 6 2.34 -2.08 23.25
N LEU A 7 2.18 -0.76 23.31
CA LEU A 7 2.95 0.17 22.50
C LEU A 7 4.45 0.03 22.78
N ALA A 8 4.85 -0.08 24.05
CA ALA A 8 6.25 -0.29 24.43
C ALA A 8 6.81 -1.59 23.83
N ALA A 9 6.06 -2.70 23.92
CA ALA A 9 6.46 -3.99 23.34
C ALA A 9 6.56 -3.93 21.79
N VAL A 10 5.60 -3.29 21.13
CA VAL A 10 5.62 -3.06 19.69
C VAL A 10 6.85 -2.26 19.28
N ARG A 11 7.16 -1.16 19.96
CA ARG A 11 8.30 -0.30 19.65
C ARG A 11 9.63 -1.02 19.86
N ALA A 12 9.74 -1.85 20.90
CA ALA A 12 10.93 -2.69 21.13
C ALA A 12 11.18 -3.69 19.98
N ALA A 13 10.13 -4.15 19.30
CA ALA A 13 10.22 -5.03 18.13
C ALA A 13 10.56 -4.29 16.83
N LEU A 14 10.60 -2.95 16.80
CA LEU A 14 10.84 -2.11 15.63
C LEU A 14 12.12 -1.26 15.80
N PRO A 15 13.33 -1.82 15.62
CA PRO A 15 14.60 -1.16 15.97
C PRO A 15 14.84 0.17 15.25
N SER A 16 14.35 0.33 14.02
CA SER A 16 14.52 1.55 13.23
C SER A 16 13.87 2.79 13.86
N LEU A 17 12.94 2.60 14.81
CA LEU A 17 12.32 3.72 15.55
C LEU A 17 13.30 4.43 16.49
N SER A 18 14.44 3.82 16.82
CA SER A 18 15.49 4.49 17.60
C SER A 18 16.37 5.42 16.76
N ALA A 19 16.37 5.28 15.44
CA ALA A 19 17.22 6.05 14.53
C ALA A 19 16.55 7.34 14.03
N ALA A 20 15.23 7.37 13.90
CA ALA A 20 14.48 8.51 13.39
C ALA A 20 12.99 8.42 13.77
N ILE A 21 12.30 9.55 13.73
CA ILE A 21 10.83 9.60 13.82
C ILE A 21 10.25 9.10 12.47
N GLN A 22 9.68 7.88 12.49
CA GLN A 22 9.19 7.22 11.28
C GLN A 22 7.78 7.73 10.92
N LEU A 23 7.70 8.69 10.00
CA LEU A 23 6.46 9.27 9.49
C LEU A 23 6.27 9.04 7.98
N ASN A 24 6.82 7.94 7.43
CA ASN A 24 6.71 7.64 6.00
C ASN A 24 6.30 6.18 5.69
N THR A 25 5.39 5.64 6.49
CA THR A 25 4.82 4.28 6.30
C THR A 25 4.19 4.11 4.92
N GLY A 26 3.61 5.17 4.37
CA GLY A 26 3.04 5.18 3.01
C GLY A 26 4.07 4.94 1.90
N SER A 27 5.37 4.98 2.18
CA SER A 27 6.45 4.53 1.28
C SER A 27 6.97 3.15 1.70
N ALA A 28 7.44 3.02 2.96
CA ALA A 28 7.85 1.76 3.56
C ALA A 28 7.69 1.84 5.08
N GLY A 29 7.09 0.82 5.69
CA GLY A 29 6.99 0.69 7.14
C GLY A 29 8.28 0.11 7.76
N PRO A 30 8.47 0.28 9.07
CA PRO A 30 9.61 -0.31 9.77
C PRO A 30 9.51 -1.83 9.81
N LEU A 31 10.56 -2.53 9.39
CA LEU A 31 10.61 -3.99 9.40
C LEU A 31 10.80 -4.50 10.83
N PRO A 32 9.94 -5.42 11.34
CA PRO A 32 10.11 -6.01 12.66
C PRO A 32 11.41 -6.82 12.76
N ALA A 33 12.09 -6.75 13.91
CA ALA A 33 13.36 -7.45 14.15
C ALA A 33 13.25 -8.96 13.94
N GLU A 34 12.15 -9.57 14.39
CA GLU A 34 11.93 -11.01 14.21
C GLU A 34 11.75 -11.41 12.73
N VAL A 35 11.17 -10.51 11.91
CA VAL A 35 11.06 -10.72 10.46
C VAL A 35 12.42 -10.68 9.81
N ALA A 36 13.22 -9.66 10.13
CA ALA A 36 14.61 -9.55 9.64
C ALA A 36 15.46 -10.76 10.04
N SER A 37 15.35 -11.20 11.30
CA SER A 37 16.08 -12.39 11.80
C SER A 37 15.67 -13.66 11.06
N ALA A 38 14.37 -13.91 10.88
CA ALA A 38 13.88 -15.09 10.18
C ALA A 38 14.37 -15.13 8.71
N MET A 39 14.39 -13.97 8.03
CA MET A 39 14.95 -13.86 6.68
C MET A 39 16.45 -14.19 6.65
N ALA A 40 17.24 -13.62 7.57
CA ALA A 40 18.69 -13.85 7.65
C ALA A 40 19.03 -15.31 8.02
N GLU A 41 18.24 -15.95 8.87
CA GLU A 41 18.37 -17.36 9.20
C GLU A 41 18.16 -18.25 7.97
N LEU A 42 17.13 -17.95 7.15
CA LEU A 42 16.88 -18.71 5.94
C LEU A 42 17.95 -18.46 4.87
N GLU A 43 18.45 -17.23 4.72
CA GLU A 43 19.58 -16.93 3.82
C GLU A 43 20.85 -17.70 4.26
N THR A 44 21.07 -17.79 5.57
CA THR A 44 22.17 -18.57 6.15
C THR A 44 22.01 -20.06 5.82
N TYR A 45 20.80 -20.61 6.00
CA TYR A 45 20.50 -21.98 5.63
C TYR A 45 20.75 -22.25 4.14
N GLU A 46 20.25 -21.37 3.25
CA GLU A 46 20.46 -21.47 1.80
C GLU A 46 21.95 -21.46 1.42
N ARG A 47 22.74 -20.62 2.10
CA ARG A 47 24.20 -20.54 1.89
C ARG A 47 24.91 -21.84 2.30
N ASP A 48 24.56 -22.37 3.46
CA ASP A 48 25.32 -23.45 4.09
C ASP A 48 24.86 -24.84 3.58
N PHE A 49 23.60 -25.01 3.24
CA PHE A 49 23.00 -26.29 2.85
C PHE A 49 22.51 -26.34 1.40
N GLY A 50 22.43 -25.20 0.73
CA GLY A 50 21.99 -25.08 -0.66
C GLY A 50 20.46 -25.01 -0.80
N ARG A 51 20.00 -24.85 -2.05
CA ARG A 51 18.59 -24.53 -2.40
C ARG A 51 17.90 -25.58 -3.27
N ALA A 52 18.53 -26.68 -3.60
CA ALA A 52 18.06 -27.65 -4.59
C ALA A 52 17.47 -28.93 -4.00
N GLN A 53 17.38 -29.04 -2.67
CA GLN A 53 16.82 -30.22 -2.01
C GLN A 53 15.29 -30.25 -2.14
N VAL A 54 14.72 -31.43 -2.41
CA VAL A 54 13.27 -31.61 -2.57
C VAL A 54 12.49 -31.13 -1.33
N ALA A 55 12.94 -31.53 -0.13
CA ALA A 55 12.31 -31.12 1.12
C ALA A 55 12.28 -29.59 1.27
N TYR A 56 13.29 -28.89 0.80
CA TYR A 56 13.34 -27.42 0.83
C TYR A 56 12.33 -26.77 -0.15
N TRP A 57 12.06 -27.41 -1.29
CA TRP A 57 11.01 -26.97 -2.20
C TRP A 57 9.61 -27.09 -1.62
N ASP A 58 9.35 -28.17 -0.90
CA ASP A 58 8.06 -28.39 -0.24
C ASP A 58 7.84 -27.37 0.89
N GLU A 59 8.89 -27.09 1.68
CA GLU A 59 8.84 -26.03 2.68
C GLU A 59 8.62 -24.65 2.05
N ALA A 60 9.30 -24.32 0.95
CA ALA A 60 9.12 -23.05 0.24
C ALA A 60 7.66 -22.85 -0.25
N LYS A 61 7.01 -23.92 -0.72
CA LYS A 61 5.57 -23.88 -1.08
C LYS A 61 4.70 -23.61 0.15
N GLN A 62 4.97 -24.29 1.26
CA GLN A 62 4.23 -24.07 2.51
C GLN A 62 4.35 -22.63 2.98
N ARG A 63 5.55 -22.01 2.95
CA ARG A 63 5.76 -20.60 3.31
C ARG A 63 5.00 -19.65 2.38
N MET A 64 4.90 -19.99 1.11
CA MET A 64 4.10 -19.24 0.16
C MET A 64 2.60 -19.31 0.50
N ASP A 65 2.10 -20.46 0.87
CA ASP A 65 0.71 -20.64 1.29
C ASP A 65 0.43 -19.93 2.63
N GLU A 66 1.39 -19.90 3.56
CA GLU A 66 1.30 -19.10 4.79
C GLU A 66 1.18 -17.59 4.48
N ALA A 67 1.98 -17.08 3.53
CA ALA A 67 1.90 -15.69 3.09
C ALA A 67 0.55 -15.38 2.42
N ARG A 68 0.06 -16.27 1.55
CA ARG A 68 -1.26 -16.16 0.91
C ARG A 68 -2.39 -16.15 1.94
N ALA A 69 -2.35 -17.08 2.90
CA ALA A 69 -3.33 -17.15 3.99
C ALA A 69 -3.33 -15.89 4.85
N GLY A 70 -2.15 -15.34 5.15
CA GLY A 70 -2.02 -14.08 5.87
C GLY A 70 -2.67 -12.92 5.12
N VAL A 71 -2.41 -12.77 3.83
CA VAL A 71 -3.06 -11.74 2.99
C VAL A 71 -4.57 -11.95 2.92
N ALA A 72 -5.02 -13.20 2.73
CA ALA A 72 -6.44 -13.54 2.73
C ALA A 72 -7.13 -13.09 4.02
N ALA A 73 -6.51 -13.35 5.18
CA ALA A 73 -7.03 -12.92 6.47
C ALA A 73 -7.13 -11.39 6.62
N VAL A 74 -6.15 -10.63 6.08
CA VAL A 74 -6.17 -9.15 6.09
C VAL A 74 -7.26 -8.60 5.18
N LEU A 75 -7.56 -9.26 4.06
CA LEU A 75 -8.51 -8.79 3.04
C LEU A 75 -9.91 -9.39 3.17
N GLY A 76 -10.16 -10.25 4.16
CA GLY A 76 -11.45 -10.92 4.34
C GLY A 76 -11.77 -11.94 3.24
N GLY A 77 -10.74 -12.56 2.65
CA GLY A 77 -10.85 -13.55 1.59
C GLY A 77 -10.40 -14.95 2.01
N ASP A 78 -10.32 -15.86 1.04
CA ASP A 78 -9.81 -17.21 1.19
C ASP A 78 -8.42 -17.36 0.56
N LEU A 79 -7.66 -18.38 1.01
CA LEU A 79 -6.33 -18.73 0.48
C LEU A 79 -6.33 -18.85 -1.04
N ASP A 80 -7.35 -19.48 -1.60
CA ASP A 80 -7.45 -19.78 -3.03
C ASP A 80 -7.69 -18.54 -3.91
N GLU A 81 -8.01 -17.42 -3.29
CA GLU A 81 -8.25 -16.14 -3.95
C GLU A 81 -7.00 -15.26 -4.02
N VAL A 82 -5.88 -15.69 -3.42
CA VAL A 82 -4.66 -14.87 -3.32
C VAL A 82 -3.54 -15.43 -4.17
N ALA A 83 -2.94 -14.58 -4.99
CA ALA A 83 -1.68 -14.81 -5.69
C ALA A 83 -0.59 -13.91 -5.09
N ILE A 84 0.60 -14.47 -4.83
CA ILE A 84 1.77 -13.65 -4.47
C ILE A 84 2.28 -12.95 -5.73
N THR A 85 2.67 -11.68 -5.58
CA THR A 85 3.25 -10.83 -6.62
C THR A 85 4.55 -10.20 -6.10
N HIS A 86 5.28 -9.44 -6.95
CA HIS A 86 6.49 -8.74 -6.52
C HIS A 86 6.19 -7.33 -5.97
N ALA A 87 5.04 -6.78 -6.29
CA ALA A 87 4.60 -5.46 -5.82
C ALA A 87 3.11 -5.25 -6.11
N THR A 88 2.51 -4.19 -5.57
CA THR A 88 1.17 -3.72 -6.00
C THR A 88 1.14 -3.46 -7.50
N THR A 89 2.16 -2.80 -8.06
CA THR A 89 2.24 -2.53 -9.51
C THR A 89 2.14 -3.81 -10.33
N ASP A 90 2.73 -4.91 -9.87
CA ASP A 90 2.64 -6.22 -10.51
C ASP A 90 1.19 -6.72 -10.52
N GLY A 91 0.50 -6.66 -9.38
CA GLY A 91 -0.91 -7.04 -9.28
C GLY A 91 -1.83 -6.15 -10.11
N MET A 92 -1.58 -4.83 -10.18
CA MET A 92 -2.32 -3.92 -11.06
C MET A 92 -2.13 -4.27 -12.55
N ASN A 93 -0.91 -4.65 -12.94
CA ASN A 93 -0.65 -5.18 -14.29
C ASN A 93 -1.40 -6.49 -14.51
N LEU A 94 -1.24 -7.46 -13.62
CA LEU A 94 -1.89 -8.76 -13.75
C LEU A 94 -3.41 -8.61 -13.89
N GLY A 95 -4.05 -7.80 -13.05
CA GLY A 95 -5.49 -7.55 -13.09
C GLY A 95 -5.94 -6.85 -14.37
N THR A 96 -5.21 -5.82 -14.81
CA THR A 96 -5.54 -5.07 -16.04
C THR A 96 -5.41 -5.96 -17.28
N TRP A 97 -4.31 -6.73 -17.40
CA TRP A 97 -4.07 -7.60 -18.53
C TRP A 97 -4.86 -8.92 -18.52
N ALA A 98 -5.47 -9.26 -17.37
CA ALA A 98 -6.32 -10.45 -17.27
C ALA A 98 -7.65 -10.30 -18.04
N ILE A 99 -8.03 -9.09 -18.41
CA ILE A 99 -9.27 -8.80 -19.16
C ILE A 99 -9.04 -8.99 -20.66
N ASP A 100 -10.05 -9.49 -21.35
CA ASP A 100 -10.01 -9.63 -22.81
C ASP A 100 -10.23 -8.27 -23.49
N TRP A 101 -9.14 -7.70 -23.99
CA TRP A 101 -9.12 -6.40 -24.69
C TRP A 101 -9.11 -6.52 -26.22
N ARG A 102 -9.20 -7.73 -26.79
CA ARG A 102 -9.05 -7.94 -28.26
C ARG A 102 -10.04 -7.13 -29.08
N GLU A 103 -11.23 -6.87 -28.55
CA GLU A 103 -12.27 -6.07 -29.19
C GLU A 103 -12.29 -4.62 -28.68
N GLY A 104 -11.19 -4.13 -28.09
CA GLY A 104 -11.15 -2.84 -27.45
C GLY A 104 -12.04 -2.79 -26.21
N GLY A 105 -12.70 -1.66 -26.01
CA GLY A 105 -13.58 -1.38 -24.88
C GLY A 105 -13.19 -0.10 -24.15
N ARG A 106 -13.71 0.06 -22.95
CA ARG A 106 -13.45 1.25 -22.12
C ARG A 106 -12.94 0.86 -20.75
N ALA A 107 -11.98 1.65 -20.23
CA ALA A 107 -11.54 1.64 -18.85
C ALA A 107 -11.80 2.98 -18.19
N VAL A 108 -12.10 2.98 -16.89
CA VAL A 108 -12.32 4.20 -16.09
C VAL A 108 -11.34 4.19 -14.91
N SER A 109 -10.75 5.34 -14.63
CA SER A 109 -9.79 5.54 -13.53
C SER A 109 -9.95 6.93 -12.92
N THR A 110 -9.00 7.37 -12.07
CA THR A 110 -9.00 8.73 -11.51
C THR A 110 -7.73 9.49 -11.87
N CYS A 111 -7.78 10.83 -11.82
CA CYS A 111 -6.60 11.69 -11.94
C CYS A 111 -5.64 11.60 -10.73
N HIS A 112 -6.00 10.85 -9.69
CA HIS A 112 -5.25 10.73 -8.43
C HIS A 112 -4.44 9.44 -8.30
N GLU A 113 -4.39 8.61 -9.36
CA GLU A 113 -3.75 7.31 -9.28
C GLU A 113 -2.22 7.38 -9.21
N HIS A 114 -1.63 6.38 -8.56
CA HIS A 114 -0.19 6.17 -8.58
C HIS A 114 0.25 5.67 -9.98
N PRO A 115 1.49 5.99 -10.45
CA PRO A 115 2.00 5.51 -11.74
C PRO A 115 1.88 4.00 -11.95
N GLY A 116 2.01 3.18 -10.88
CA GLY A 116 1.80 1.73 -10.92
C GLY A 116 0.35 1.31 -11.21
N GLY A 117 -0.62 2.19 -10.96
CA GLY A 117 -2.03 1.97 -11.25
C GLY A 117 -2.43 2.38 -12.67
N TYR A 118 -2.04 3.59 -13.11
CA TYR A 118 -2.42 4.07 -14.45
C TYR A 118 -1.51 3.55 -15.58
N GLY A 119 -0.25 3.18 -15.29
CA GLY A 119 0.67 2.69 -16.32
C GLY A 119 0.13 1.51 -17.13
N PRO A 120 -0.40 0.44 -16.52
CA PRO A 120 -1.02 -0.65 -17.25
C PRO A 120 -2.19 -0.21 -18.13
N LEU A 121 -2.97 0.81 -17.71
CA LEU A 121 -4.09 1.33 -18.50
C LEU A 121 -3.62 2.01 -19.77
N TYR A 122 -2.53 2.78 -19.72
CA TYR A 122 -1.94 3.37 -20.94
C TYR A 122 -1.48 2.29 -21.92
N MET A 123 -0.91 1.19 -21.43
CA MET A 123 -0.43 0.12 -22.29
C MET A 123 -1.57 -0.63 -23.01
N ILE A 124 -2.72 -0.81 -22.39
CA ILE A 124 -3.88 -1.41 -23.08
C ILE A 124 -4.51 -0.43 -24.09
N CYS A 125 -4.48 0.90 -23.82
CA CYS A 125 -4.88 1.90 -24.81
C CYS A 125 -3.99 1.80 -26.06
N ASP A 126 -2.68 1.80 -25.88
CA ASP A 126 -1.72 1.77 -27.00
C ASP A 126 -1.82 0.46 -27.83
N ARG A 127 -2.07 -0.67 -27.18
CA ARG A 127 -2.06 -1.98 -27.83
C ARG A 127 -3.40 -2.42 -28.40
N PHE A 128 -4.50 -2.00 -27.81
CA PHE A 128 -5.84 -2.48 -28.15
C PHE A 128 -6.83 -1.38 -28.49
N GLY A 129 -6.41 -0.10 -28.46
CA GLY A 129 -7.30 1.02 -28.73
C GLY A 129 -8.40 1.19 -27.66
N VAL A 130 -8.12 0.80 -26.42
CA VAL A 130 -9.04 0.97 -25.30
C VAL A 130 -9.27 2.45 -25.04
N GLU A 131 -10.52 2.87 -24.88
CA GLU A 131 -10.85 4.21 -24.44
C GLU A 131 -10.62 4.32 -22.91
N LEU A 132 -9.80 5.30 -22.51
CA LEU A 132 -9.52 5.54 -21.09
C LEU A 132 -10.16 6.87 -20.66
N ALA A 133 -11.01 6.83 -19.63
CA ALA A 133 -11.62 8.01 -19.03
C ALA A 133 -11.17 8.18 -17.58
N PHE A 134 -10.98 9.44 -17.19
CA PHE A 134 -10.57 9.80 -15.83
C PHE A 134 -11.67 10.56 -15.10
N ALA A 135 -12.03 10.10 -13.90
CA ALA A 135 -12.80 10.88 -12.96
C ALA A 135 -11.89 11.99 -12.37
N GLU A 136 -12.25 13.23 -12.66
CA GLU A 136 -11.54 14.41 -12.19
C GLU A 136 -12.34 15.07 -11.08
N PHE A 137 -11.78 15.11 -9.87
CA PHE A 137 -12.39 15.71 -8.68
C PHE A 137 -11.30 16.26 -7.75
N ALA A 138 -11.70 17.17 -6.86
CA ALA A 138 -10.79 17.70 -5.86
C ALA A 138 -10.40 16.62 -4.83
N GLY A 139 -9.16 16.66 -4.31
CA GLY A 139 -8.67 15.68 -3.34
C GLY A 139 -9.45 15.64 -2.01
N ASN A 140 -10.38 16.59 -1.80
CA ASN A 140 -11.32 16.67 -0.67
C ASN A 140 -12.80 16.59 -1.09
N ALA A 141 -13.09 16.19 -2.34
CA ALA A 141 -14.44 16.05 -2.85
C ALA A 141 -15.30 15.11 -1.99
N SER A 142 -16.60 15.35 -1.90
CA SER A 142 -17.54 14.49 -1.16
C SER A 142 -17.73 13.14 -1.85
N ASP A 143 -18.18 12.13 -1.10
CA ASP A 143 -18.49 10.82 -1.68
C ASP A 143 -19.53 10.90 -2.79
N ASP A 144 -20.57 11.74 -2.62
CA ASP A 144 -21.60 11.92 -3.64
C ASP A 144 -21.06 12.56 -4.92
N GLU A 145 -20.14 13.52 -4.78
CA GLU A 145 -19.47 14.13 -5.92
C GLU A 145 -18.61 13.11 -6.65
N ILE A 146 -17.78 12.36 -5.92
CA ILE A 146 -16.93 11.30 -6.47
C ILE A 146 -17.78 10.25 -7.19
N VAL A 147 -18.78 9.70 -6.53
CA VAL A 147 -19.68 8.68 -7.09
C VAL A 147 -20.39 9.22 -8.33
N GLY A 148 -20.83 10.50 -8.32
CA GLY A 148 -21.45 11.15 -9.47
C GLY A 148 -20.52 11.25 -10.68
N HIS A 149 -19.19 11.37 -10.51
CA HIS A 149 -18.25 11.29 -11.62
C HIS A 149 -18.20 9.88 -12.23
N PHE A 150 -18.13 8.84 -11.40
CA PHE A 150 -18.12 7.45 -11.87
C PHE A 150 -19.44 7.06 -12.53
N ASP A 151 -20.58 7.50 -11.99
CA ASP A 151 -21.88 7.26 -12.59
C ASP A 151 -22.01 7.82 -14.01
N ARG A 152 -21.42 8.96 -14.30
CA ARG A 152 -21.35 9.52 -15.66
C ARG A 152 -20.36 8.82 -16.58
N LEU A 153 -19.23 8.35 -16.05
CA LEU A 153 -18.12 7.84 -16.84
C LEU A 153 -18.22 6.35 -17.15
N ILE A 154 -18.75 5.55 -16.23
CA ILE A 154 -18.97 4.13 -16.45
C ILE A 154 -20.20 3.99 -17.36
N THR A 155 -20.03 3.51 -18.58
CA THR A 155 -21.07 3.36 -19.59
C THR A 155 -21.15 1.91 -20.04
N PRO A 156 -22.22 1.46 -20.74
CA PRO A 156 -22.21 0.16 -21.41
C PRO A 156 -20.99 0.02 -22.30
N GLY A 157 -20.26 -1.09 -22.15
CA GLY A 157 -18.99 -1.32 -22.83
C GLY A 157 -17.74 -0.95 -21.99
N THR A 158 -17.92 -0.35 -20.83
CA THR A 158 -16.84 -0.26 -19.83
C THR A 158 -16.51 -1.68 -19.33
N LYS A 159 -15.26 -2.09 -19.45
CA LYS A 159 -14.80 -3.43 -19.03
C LYS A 159 -14.11 -3.39 -17.66
N LEU A 160 -13.50 -2.25 -17.31
CA LEU A 160 -12.70 -2.10 -16.09
C LEU A 160 -12.86 -0.73 -15.46
N VAL A 161 -13.03 -0.72 -14.15
CA VAL A 161 -12.78 0.42 -13.26
C VAL A 161 -11.55 0.09 -12.44
N SER A 162 -10.48 0.88 -12.56
CA SER A 162 -9.20 0.66 -11.87
C SER A 162 -8.84 1.90 -11.06
N ILE A 163 -8.91 1.80 -9.71
CA ILE A 163 -8.74 2.94 -8.80
C ILE A 163 -8.07 2.54 -7.48
N SER A 164 -7.49 3.52 -6.81
CA SER A 164 -6.94 3.37 -5.46
C SER A 164 -8.06 3.35 -4.40
N HIS A 165 -7.93 2.52 -3.36
CA HIS A 165 -8.81 2.54 -2.19
C HIS A 165 -8.56 3.77 -1.32
N VAL A 166 -7.30 4.14 -1.15
CA VAL A 166 -6.87 5.35 -0.45
C VAL A 166 -5.94 6.13 -1.38
N LEU A 167 -6.29 7.37 -1.66
CA LEU A 167 -5.50 8.22 -2.55
C LEU A 167 -4.12 8.49 -1.94
N TRP A 168 -3.07 8.18 -2.70
CA TRP A 168 -1.69 8.35 -2.22
C TRP A 168 -1.26 9.81 -2.08
N THR A 169 -2.00 10.72 -2.72
CA THR A 169 -1.74 12.16 -2.72
C THR A 169 -2.36 12.88 -1.54
N THR A 170 -3.56 12.50 -1.12
CA THR A 170 -4.31 13.22 -0.07
C THR A 170 -4.69 12.36 1.12
N GLY A 171 -4.60 11.04 1.01
CA GLY A 171 -5.06 10.12 2.06
C GLY A 171 -6.58 9.91 2.11
N LEU A 172 -7.34 10.51 1.16
CA LEU A 172 -8.78 10.32 1.05
C LEU A 172 -9.12 8.83 0.87
N VAL A 173 -10.04 8.32 1.67
CA VAL A 173 -10.63 6.99 1.50
C VAL A 173 -11.75 7.08 0.48
N MET A 174 -11.64 6.33 -0.61
CA MET A 174 -12.59 6.32 -1.72
C MET A 174 -13.84 5.50 -1.39
N PRO A 175 -15.03 5.91 -1.87
CA PRO A 175 -16.30 5.19 -1.67
C PRO A 175 -16.40 3.94 -2.57
N ILE A 176 -15.46 2.99 -2.37
CA ILE A 176 -15.24 1.82 -3.25
C ILE A 176 -16.52 1.02 -3.47
N ARG A 177 -17.27 0.72 -2.40
CA ARG A 177 -18.50 -0.08 -2.51
C ARG A 177 -19.52 0.55 -3.46
N ARG A 178 -19.76 1.84 -3.34
CA ARG A 178 -20.73 2.56 -4.18
C ARG A 178 -20.30 2.59 -5.65
N ILE A 179 -18.98 2.71 -5.90
CA ILE A 179 -18.43 2.70 -7.27
C ILE A 179 -18.49 1.29 -7.85
N ALA A 180 -18.21 0.26 -7.04
CA ALA A 180 -18.29 -1.14 -7.47
C ALA A 180 -19.73 -1.54 -7.85
N ASP A 181 -20.74 -1.08 -7.09
CA ASP A 181 -22.13 -1.33 -7.42
C ASP A 181 -22.49 -0.76 -8.81
N ILE A 182 -22.10 0.48 -9.12
CA ILE A 182 -22.29 1.10 -10.43
C ILE A 182 -21.54 0.34 -11.54
N ALA A 183 -20.28 -0.07 -11.26
CA ALA A 183 -19.47 -0.83 -12.21
C ALA A 183 -20.17 -2.14 -12.58
N HIS A 184 -20.61 -2.91 -11.60
CA HIS A 184 -21.28 -4.19 -11.80
C HIS A 184 -22.64 -4.06 -12.49
N GLU A 185 -23.45 -3.06 -12.15
CA GLU A 185 -24.72 -2.78 -12.85
C GLU A 185 -24.51 -2.57 -14.34
N ARG A 186 -23.35 -2.12 -14.78
CA ARG A 186 -22.99 -1.84 -16.17
C ARG A 186 -22.06 -2.89 -16.80
N GLY A 187 -21.78 -3.98 -16.04
CA GLY A 187 -20.99 -5.12 -16.52
C GLY A 187 -19.48 -4.89 -16.51
N ALA A 188 -18.98 -3.87 -15.82
CA ALA A 188 -17.57 -3.60 -15.64
C ALA A 188 -17.01 -4.32 -14.41
N LEU A 189 -15.74 -4.76 -14.49
CA LEU A 189 -14.98 -5.30 -13.36
C LEU A 189 -14.30 -4.17 -12.56
N MET A 190 -14.05 -4.44 -11.28
CA MET A 190 -13.44 -3.51 -10.34
C MET A 190 -12.06 -4.01 -9.88
N LEU A 191 -10.99 -3.32 -10.29
CA LEU A 191 -9.61 -3.55 -9.82
C LEU A 191 -9.20 -2.42 -8.88
N VAL A 192 -8.76 -2.77 -7.67
CA VAL A 192 -8.43 -1.79 -6.64
C VAL A 192 -6.95 -1.86 -6.25
N ASP A 193 -6.29 -0.70 -6.29
CA ASP A 193 -4.98 -0.50 -5.67
C ASP A 193 -5.17 -0.28 -4.16
N GLY A 194 -4.82 -1.31 -3.38
CA GLY A 194 -4.91 -1.31 -1.93
C GLY A 194 -3.63 -0.88 -1.20
N ALA A 195 -2.67 -0.31 -1.93
CA ALA A 195 -1.33 -0.03 -1.40
C ALA A 195 -1.31 0.88 -0.17
N GLN A 196 -2.30 1.73 0.01
CA GLN A 196 -2.39 2.64 1.15
C GLN A 196 -3.51 2.26 2.13
N ALA A 197 -4.23 1.16 1.86
CA ALA A 197 -5.34 0.70 2.67
C ALA A 197 -5.01 -0.58 3.48
N ALA A 198 -4.49 -1.62 2.82
CA ALA A 198 -4.22 -2.91 3.47
C ALA A 198 -3.18 -2.77 4.59
N GLY A 199 -3.59 -3.03 5.83
CA GLY A 199 -2.78 -2.83 7.03
C GLY A 199 -2.90 -1.43 7.66
N ALA A 200 -3.47 -0.43 6.95
CA ALA A 200 -3.75 0.90 7.50
C ALA A 200 -5.17 1.02 8.04
N ILE A 201 -6.13 0.46 7.31
CA ILE A 201 -7.56 0.42 7.67
C ILE A 201 -8.08 -1.01 7.52
N ALA A 202 -9.20 -1.30 8.14
CA ALA A 202 -9.89 -2.59 7.96
C ALA A 202 -10.41 -2.72 6.52
N VAL A 203 -10.06 -3.81 5.85
CA VAL A 203 -10.49 -4.11 4.48
C VAL A 203 -11.18 -5.46 4.46
N ASN A 204 -12.34 -5.51 3.82
CA ASN A 204 -12.98 -6.75 3.39
C ASN A 204 -13.29 -6.62 1.90
N ALA A 205 -12.51 -7.28 1.06
CA ALA A 205 -12.62 -7.15 -0.40
C ALA A 205 -13.98 -7.61 -0.93
N ARG A 206 -14.58 -8.64 -0.30
CA ARG A 206 -15.90 -9.13 -0.67
C ARG A 206 -17.01 -8.13 -0.32
N ASP A 207 -16.96 -7.55 0.90
CA ASP A 207 -17.95 -6.56 1.34
C ASP A 207 -17.85 -5.26 0.54
N LEU A 208 -16.64 -4.91 0.09
CA LEU A 208 -16.41 -3.79 -0.83
C LEU A 208 -16.94 -4.06 -2.24
N GLY A 209 -17.27 -5.30 -2.58
CA GLY A 209 -17.76 -5.66 -3.89
C GLY A 209 -16.69 -5.60 -4.99
N VAL A 210 -15.40 -5.64 -4.65
CA VAL A 210 -14.33 -5.58 -5.65
C VAL A 210 -14.09 -6.95 -6.29
N ASP A 211 -13.51 -6.95 -7.47
CA ASP A 211 -13.21 -8.15 -8.25
C ASP A 211 -11.74 -8.55 -8.12
N MET A 212 -10.87 -7.57 -8.02
CA MET A 212 -9.44 -7.74 -7.83
C MET A 212 -8.91 -6.65 -6.89
N TYR A 213 -7.97 -7.03 -6.00
CA TYR A 213 -7.41 -6.11 -5.01
C TYR A 213 -5.91 -6.34 -4.83
N SER A 214 -5.09 -5.36 -5.16
CA SER A 214 -3.63 -5.49 -5.14
C SER A 214 -3.00 -4.78 -3.94
N VAL A 215 -2.05 -5.44 -3.27
CA VAL A 215 -1.40 -4.93 -2.05
C VAL A 215 0.12 -5.12 -2.08
N PRO A 216 0.92 -4.26 -1.45
CA PRO A 216 2.35 -4.45 -1.24
C PRO A 216 2.63 -5.04 0.14
N ALA A 217 3.75 -5.72 0.30
CA ALA A 217 4.19 -6.19 1.61
C ALA A 217 4.85 -5.09 2.47
N GLN A 218 5.66 -4.21 1.86
CA GLN A 218 6.59 -3.33 2.58
C GLN A 218 5.98 -2.08 3.23
N LYS A 219 4.71 -1.75 2.96
CA LYS A 219 4.10 -0.54 3.53
C LYS A 219 3.48 -0.83 4.90
N TRP A 220 2.17 -0.80 4.96
CA TRP A 220 1.39 -0.96 6.19
C TRP A 220 1.36 -2.39 6.72
N LEU A 221 1.74 -3.38 5.89
CA LEU A 221 1.91 -4.78 6.30
C LEU A 221 3.30 -5.08 6.91
N LEU A 222 4.23 -4.10 6.91
CA LEU A 222 5.56 -4.16 7.53
C LEU A 222 6.42 -5.34 7.06
N GLY A 223 6.13 -5.88 5.88
CA GLY A 223 6.91 -6.95 5.25
C GLY A 223 8.12 -6.42 4.47
N PRO A 224 8.89 -7.30 3.86
CA PRO A 224 10.02 -6.93 3.02
C PRO A 224 9.58 -6.32 1.69
N GLU A 225 10.47 -5.54 1.07
CA GLU A 225 10.33 -5.10 -0.32
C GLU A 225 10.43 -6.25 -1.30
N GLY A 226 9.95 -6.03 -2.53
CA GLY A 226 9.97 -7.02 -3.60
C GLY A 226 8.89 -8.09 -3.51
N LEU A 227 7.89 -7.90 -2.64
CA LEU A 227 6.71 -8.73 -2.52
C LEU A 227 5.42 -7.91 -2.42
N GLY A 228 4.34 -8.52 -2.87
CA GLY A 228 2.98 -8.07 -2.77
C GLY A 228 2.01 -9.23 -2.98
N ALA A 229 0.74 -8.93 -3.14
CA ALA A 229 -0.27 -9.92 -3.47
C ALA A 229 -1.39 -9.31 -4.31
N LEU A 230 -2.04 -10.16 -5.10
CA LEU A 230 -3.28 -9.89 -5.79
C LEU A 230 -4.34 -10.84 -5.26
N TRP A 231 -5.40 -10.27 -4.65
CA TRP A 231 -6.62 -11.00 -4.36
C TRP A 231 -7.53 -10.95 -5.59
N VAL A 232 -8.12 -12.08 -5.95
CA VAL A 232 -9.03 -12.22 -7.09
C VAL A 232 -10.27 -12.96 -6.62
N ARG A 233 -11.44 -12.39 -6.86
CA ARG A 233 -12.73 -13.02 -6.56
C ARG A 233 -12.82 -14.38 -7.25
N ARG A 234 -13.13 -15.42 -6.49
CA ARG A 234 -13.13 -16.82 -6.94
C ARG A 234 -13.96 -17.04 -8.21
N GLU A 235 -15.14 -16.45 -8.28
CA GLU A 235 -16.08 -16.63 -9.40
C GLU A 235 -15.56 -16.10 -10.74
N LEU A 236 -14.51 -15.26 -10.71
CA LEU A 236 -13.92 -14.67 -11.91
C LEU A 236 -12.73 -15.47 -12.43
N LEU A 237 -12.20 -16.42 -11.68
CA LEU A 237 -10.98 -17.16 -12.06
C LEU A 237 -11.09 -17.79 -13.45
N ASP A 238 -12.25 -18.31 -13.83
CA ASP A 238 -12.45 -18.97 -15.13
C ASP A 238 -12.66 -17.99 -16.29
N THR A 239 -12.94 -16.72 -16.00
CA THR A 239 -13.17 -15.67 -17.02
C THR A 239 -11.94 -14.81 -17.28
N LEU A 240 -11.01 -14.78 -16.33
CA LEU A 240 -9.78 -13.98 -16.40
C LEU A 240 -8.63 -14.76 -17.04
N HIS A 241 -7.82 -14.07 -17.84
CA HIS A 241 -6.68 -14.64 -18.52
C HIS A 241 -5.38 -14.41 -17.75
N SER A 242 -4.54 -15.45 -17.62
CA SER A 242 -3.19 -15.27 -17.07
C SER A 242 -2.30 -14.58 -18.09
N THR A 243 -1.77 -13.40 -17.75
CA THR A 243 -0.88 -12.62 -18.62
C THR A 243 0.49 -13.27 -18.77
N PHE A 244 1.05 -13.71 -17.66
CA PHE A 244 2.31 -14.42 -17.59
C PHE A 244 2.06 -15.83 -17.06
N ALA A 245 2.56 -16.84 -17.78
CA ALA A 245 2.44 -18.22 -17.36
C ALA A 245 3.72 -18.72 -16.69
N SER A 246 3.57 -19.46 -15.62
CA SER A 246 4.62 -20.17 -14.91
C SER A 246 4.15 -21.60 -14.59
N PHE A 247 4.97 -22.37 -13.90
CA PHE A 247 4.51 -23.69 -13.43
C PHE A 247 3.37 -23.59 -12.39
N PHE A 248 3.17 -22.46 -11.73
CA PHE A 248 2.00 -22.23 -10.86
C PHE A 248 0.70 -22.01 -11.63
N THR A 249 0.79 -21.62 -12.90
CA THR A 249 -0.38 -21.35 -13.74
C THR A 249 -1.16 -22.63 -14.05
N PHE A 250 -0.48 -23.77 -14.00
CA PHE A 250 -1.05 -25.04 -14.39
C PHE A 250 -1.09 -26.02 -13.21
N GLU A 251 -2.22 -26.72 -13.07
CA GLU A 251 -2.33 -27.90 -12.22
C GLU A 251 -1.55 -29.07 -12.85
N THR A 252 -1.72 -29.23 -14.16
CA THR A 252 -0.95 -30.19 -14.97
C THR A 252 -0.53 -29.54 -16.29
N SER A 253 0.67 -29.86 -16.78
CA SER A 253 1.12 -29.47 -18.11
C SER A 253 2.21 -30.38 -18.62
N ASP A 254 2.32 -30.52 -19.95
CA ASP A 254 3.40 -31.22 -20.61
C ASP A 254 3.94 -30.43 -21.82
N SER A 255 5.08 -30.87 -22.35
CA SER A 255 5.70 -30.26 -23.54
C SER A 255 4.99 -30.57 -24.86
N ARG A 256 3.88 -31.32 -24.85
CA ARG A 256 3.07 -31.70 -26.01
C ARG A 256 1.81 -30.85 -26.14
N GLY A 257 1.58 -29.90 -25.22
CA GLY A 257 0.46 -28.98 -25.24
C GLY A 257 -0.73 -29.40 -24.37
N ASN A 258 -0.67 -30.54 -23.67
CA ASN A 258 -1.70 -30.89 -22.71
C ASN A 258 -1.51 -30.04 -21.46
N ARG A 259 -2.59 -29.38 -21.00
CA ARG A 259 -2.55 -28.53 -19.83
C ARG A 259 -3.92 -28.36 -19.18
N THR A 260 -3.91 -28.24 -17.87
CA THR A 260 -5.07 -27.84 -17.06
C THR A 260 -4.63 -26.65 -16.21
N LEU A 261 -5.39 -25.56 -16.23
CA LEU A 261 -5.10 -24.38 -15.40
C LEU A 261 -5.31 -24.72 -13.93
N ALA A 262 -4.53 -24.10 -13.06
CA ALA A 262 -4.75 -24.15 -11.62
C ALA A 262 -6.14 -23.60 -11.29
N GLY A 263 -6.86 -24.27 -10.39
CA GLY A 263 -8.23 -23.93 -10.01
C GLY A 263 -8.35 -22.73 -9.06
N ASP A 264 -7.25 -22.04 -8.77
CA ASP A 264 -7.17 -20.93 -7.81
C ASP A 264 -6.31 -19.78 -8.34
N ALA A 265 -6.18 -18.70 -7.55
CA ALA A 265 -5.46 -17.51 -7.94
C ALA A 265 -3.94 -17.74 -8.15
N ARG A 266 -3.38 -18.88 -7.74
CA ARG A 266 -1.98 -19.22 -8.06
C ARG A 266 -1.69 -19.17 -9.57
N ARG A 267 -2.71 -19.31 -10.43
CA ARG A 267 -2.55 -19.18 -11.90
C ARG A 267 -1.97 -17.83 -12.33
N PHE A 268 -2.06 -16.79 -11.48
CA PHE A 268 -1.49 -15.46 -11.72
C PHE A 268 -0.09 -15.30 -11.12
N GLN A 269 0.43 -16.27 -10.37
CA GLN A 269 1.77 -16.19 -9.79
C GLN A 269 2.84 -16.41 -10.86
N VAL A 270 3.80 -15.49 -10.90
CA VAL A 270 5.02 -15.64 -11.69
C VAL A 270 6.10 -16.22 -10.80
N THR A 271 6.92 -17.10 -11.32
CA THR A 271 7.91 -17.83 -10.53
C THR A 271 9.14 -17.00 -10.17
N ASN A 272 9.93 -17.58 -9.27
CA ASN A 272 11.20 -17.16 -8.70
C ASN A 272 11.10 -15.95 -7.75
N TYR A 273 10.28 -16.13 -6.72
CA TYR A 273 10.32 -15.25 -5.56
C TYR A 273 11.59 -15.48 -4.72
N HIS A 274 12.09 -14.41 -4.11
CA HIS A 274 13.12 -14.51 -3.09
C HIS A 274 12.53 -15.17 -1.84
N ARG A 275 12.90 -16.42 -1.58
CA ARG A 275 12.27 -17.24 -0.53
C ARG A 275 12.37 -16.65 0.86
N PRO A 276 13.53 -16.08 1.30
CA PRO A 276 13.59 -15.35 2.56
C PRO A 276 12.56 -14.21 2.65
N SER A 277 12.31 -13.47 1.56
CA SER A 277 11.27 -12.43 1.56
C SER A 277 9.86 -13.01 1.66
N VAL A 278 9.57 -14.16 1.04
CA VAL A 278 8.27 -14.85 1.20
C VAL A 278 8.03 -15.23 2.66
N LEU A 279 9.02 -15.82 3.31
CA LEU A 279 8.99 -16.09 4.76
C LEU A 279 8.79 -14.80 5.56
N GLY A 280 9.54 -13.74 5.19
CA GLY A 280 9.43 -12.42 5.83
C GLY A 280 8.02 -11.83 5.72
N MET A 281 7.37 -11.94 4.56
CA MET A 281 5.98 -11.49 4.36
C MET A 281 5.01 -12.26 5.25
N ALA A 282 5.09 -13.60 5.28
CA ALA A 282 4.25 -14.42 6.14
C ALA A 282 4.44 -14.06 7.63
N ARG A 283 5.69 -13.88 8.06
CA ARG A 283 6.03 -13.50 9.44
C ARG A 283 5.55 -12.09 9.80
N ALA A 284 5.70 -11.12 8.91
CA ALA A 284 5.25 -9.75 9.15
C ALA A 284 3.72 -9.69 9.33
N ILE A 285 2.97 -10.34 8.45
CA ILE A 285 1.52 -10.40 8.56
C ILE A 285 1.10 -11.19 9.82
N GLY A 286 1.75 -12.31 10.12
CA GLY A 286 1.54 -13.08 11.34
C GLY A 286 1.82 -12.24 12.60
N TRP A 287 2.90 -11.45 12.60
CA TRP A 287 3.21 -10.52 13.69
C TRP A 287 2.11 -9.47 13.88
N LEU A 288 1.64 -8.85 12.80
CA LEU A 288 0.55 -7.87 12.86
C LEU A 288 -0.77 -8.49 13.35
N THR A 289 -1.14 -9.67 12.85
CA THR A 289 -2.45 -10.28 13.12
C THR A 289 -2.51 -10.98 14.48
N MET A 290 -1.46 -11.72 14.85
CA MET A 290 -1.47 -12.57 16.04
C MET A 290 -0.79 -11.93 17.26
N TYR A 291 0.30 -11.20 17.07
CA TYR A 291 1.05 -10.59 18.18
C TYR A 291 0.54 -9.18 18.49
N VAL A 292 0.43 -8.30 17.48
CA VAL A 292 -0.09 -6.94 17.67
C VAL A 292 -1.61 -6.92 17.76
N GLY A 293 -2.30 -7.59 16.87
CA GLY A 293 -3.75 -7.57 16.68
C GLY A 293 -4.20 -6.37 15.83
N LEU A 294 -4.93 -6.68 14.75
CA LEU A 294 -5.33 -5.66 13.77
C LEU A 294 -6.22 -4.56 14.35
N ASP A 295 -7.06 -4.86 15.34
CA ASP A 295 -7.88 -3.84 16.01
C ASP A 295 -7.03 -2.76 16.67
N PHE A 296 -5.92 -3.14 17.30
CA PHE A 296 -4.97 -2.18 17.86
C PHE A 296 -4.27 -1.38 16.76
N VAL A 297 -3.83 -2.05 15.70
CA VAL A 297 -3.16 -1.43 14.55
C VAL A 297 -4.06 -0.34 13.96
N TYR A 298 -5.30 -0.68 13.62
CA TYR A 298 -6.24 0.25 12.98
C TYR A 298 -6.65 1.39 13.90
N ARG A 299 -7.04 1.08 15.14
CA ARG A 299 -7.45 2.10 16.10
C ARG A 299 -6.33 3.09 16.41
N ARG A 300 -5.13 2.57 16.75
CA ARG A 300 -4.00 3.42 17.12
C ARG A 300 -3.44 4.19 15.92
N GLY A 301 -3.39 3.54 14.74
CA GLY A 301 -3.00 4.20 13.49
C GLY A 301 -3.92 5.36 13.14
N ALA A 302 -5.24 5.15 13.21
CA ALA A 302 -6.23 6.20 12.99
C ALA A 302 -6.11 7.34 14.02
N GLU A 303 -5.95 7.01 15.31
CA GLU A 303 -5.77 8.01 16.38
C GLU A 303 -4.58 8.93 16.09
N MET A 304 -3.42 8.37 15.73
CA MET A 304 -2.23 9.17 15.44
C MET A 304 -2.37 9.99 14.14
N ALA A 305 -3.04 9.44 13.14
CA ALA A 305 -3.29 10.15 11.89
C ALA A 305 -4.25 11.33 12.09
N HIS A 306 -5.37 11.13 12.77
CA HIS A 306 -6.31 12.21 13.09
C HIS A 306 -5.67 13.29 13.96
N ARG A 307 -4.95 12.91 15.01
CA ARG A 307 -4.21 13.86 15.84
C ARG A 307 -3.23 14.70 15.04
N ALA A 308 -2.49 14.08 14.13
CA ALA A 308 -1.57 14.80 13.24
C ALA A 308 -2.30 15.79 12.32
N ALA A 309 -3.42 15.36 11.72
CA ALA A 309 -4.23 16.20 10.85
C ALA A 309 -4.86 17.38 11.60
N ASP A 310 -5.37 17.14 12.81
CA ASP A 310 -5.97 18.20 13.65
C ASP A 310 -4.94 19.26 14.02
N VAL A 311 -3.76 18.84 14.52
CA VAL A 311 -2.68 19.78 14.87
C VAL A 311 -2.22 20.57 13.64
N LEU A 312 -2.04 19.92 12.48
CA LEU A 312 -1.64 20.62 11.25
C LEU A 312 -2.68 21.64 10.79
N ALA A 313 -3.96 21.33 10.92
CA ALA A 313 -5.05 22.25 10.55
C ALA A 313 -5.12 23.50 11.43
N ASP A 314 -4.62 23.40 12.66
CA ASP A 314 -4.62 24.51 13.65
C ASP A 314 -3.34 25.38 13.56
N ILE A 315 -2.38 25.06 12.70
CA ILE A 315 -1.16 25.86 12.53
C ILE A 315 -1.40 26.93 11.46
N ASP A 316 -1.33 28.21 11.86
CA ASP A 316 -1.40 29.32 10.92
C ASP A 316 -0.32 29.19 9.83
N GLY A 317 -0.72 29.37 8.57
CA GLY A 317 0.19 29.21 7.41
C GLY A 317 0.34 27.76 6.91
N VAL A 318 -0.37 26.80 7.47
CA VAL A 318 -0.45 25.42 6.98
C VAL A 318 -1.77 25.19 6.25
N GLU A 319 -1.71 24.69 5.02
CA GLU A 319 -2.87 24.21 4.25
C GLU A 319 -2.93 22.68 4.33
N LEU A 320 -3.93 22.14 5.00
CA LEU A 320 -4.19 20.69 5.03
C LEU A 320 -4.93 20.26 3.76
N LEU A 321 -4.36 19.30 3.01
CA LEU A 321 -4.97 18.74 1.80
C LEU A 321 -5.81 17.49 2.08
N THR A 322 -5.58 16.84 3.21
CA THR A 322 -6.25 15.61 3.62
C THR A 322 -7.62 15.93 4.21
N PRO A 323 -8.71 15.31 3.71
CA PRO A 323 -10.04 15.47 4.31
C PRO A 323 -10.13 14.70 5.63
N ARG A 324 -10.27 15.41 6.77
CA ARG A 324 -10.22 14.84 8.12
C ARG A 324 -11.33 13.83 8.44
N ASP A 325 -12.47 13.95 7.80
CA ASP A 325 -13.65 13.09 8.00
C ASP A 325 -13.60 11.76 7.21
N ARG A 326 -12.70 11.66 6.22
CA ARG A 326 -12.59 10.52 5.31
C ARG A 326 -11.15 10.17 4.98
N MET A 327 -10.30 10.15 5.99
CA MET A 327 -8.86 9.87 5.85
C MET A 327 -8.47 8.49 6.37
N ALA A 328 -7.41 7.95 5.78
CA ALA A 328 -6.66 6.83 6.33
C ALA A 328 -5.37 7.33 7.04
N GLY A 329 -4.29 6.58 6.95
CA GLY A 329 -3.02 6.89 7.63
C GLY A 329 -2.13 7.94 6.95
N LEU A 330 -2.54 8.57 5.83
CA LEU A 330 -1.76 9.55 5.08
C LEU A 330 -2.24 10.97 5.33
N ILE A 331 -1.33 11.88 5.63
CA ILE A 331 -1.64 13.29 5.85
C ILE A 331 -0.76 14.14 4.94
N SER A 332 -1.38 14.88 4.01
CA SER A 332 -0.70 15.77 3.07
C SER A 332 -1.02 17.24 3.38
N PHE A 333 -0.02 18.09 3.32
CA PHE A 333 -0.14 19.49 3.69
C PHE A 333 0.91 20.36 2.96
N ARG A 334 0.67 21.67 2.94
CA ARG A 334 1.60 22.69 2.46
C ARG A 334 1.91 23.69 3.57
N ILE A 335 3.09 24.29 3.52
CA ILE A 335 3.48 25.38 4.41
C ILE A 335 3.63 26.62 3.56
N ALA A 336 2.90 27.68 3.88
CA ALA A 336 2.93 28.94 3.13
C ALA A 336 4.35 29.53 3.06
N GLY A 337 4.76 29.96 1.87
CA GLY A 337 6.10 30.53 1.67
C GLY A 337 7.22 29.49 1.52
N TRP A 338 6.91 28.19 1.54
CA TRP A 338 7.89 27.12 1.42
C TRP A 338 7.65 26.24 0.20
N GLU A 339 8.69 26.03 -0.58
CA GLU A 339 8.71 24.95 -1.57
C GLU A 339 8.82 23.61 -0.82
N PRO A 340 8.06 22.57 -1.23
CA PRO A 340 8.01 21.30 -0.49
C PRO A 340 9.37 20.66 -0.27
N GLN A 341 10.29 20.73 -1.24
CA GLN A 341 11.61 20.15 -1.10
C GLN A 341 12.45 20.88 -0.04
N ALA A 342 12.41 22.22 -0.01
CA ALA A 342 13.11 23.01 0.99
C ALA A 342 12.54 22.79 2.40
N ALA A 343 11.21 22.75 2.52
CA ALA A 343 10.54 22.43 3.78
C ALA A 343 10.88 21.01 4.26
N PHE A 344 10.91 20.03 3.36
CA PHE A 344 11.31 18.64 3.66
C PHE A 344 12.72 18.59 4.27
N GLU A 345 13.70 19.26 3.65
CA GLU A 345 15.10 19.26 4.12
C GLU A 345 15.26 19.90 5.50
N GLU A 346 14.55 21.00 5.74
CA GLU A 346 14.54 21.67 7.04
C GLU A 346 13.86 20.83 8.12
N LEU A 347 12.68 20.26 7.84
CA LEU A 347 11.96 19.40 8.79
C LEU A 347 12.79 18.16 9.12
N GLN A 348 13.30 17.46 8.12
CA GLN A 348 14.12 16.27 8.34
C GLN A 348 15.34 16.56 9.22
N SER A 349 16.05 17.63 8.93
CA SER A 349 17.28 17.98 9.66
C SER A 349 17.04 18.50 11.09
N ARG A 350 15.88 19.11 11.34
CA ARG A 350 15.56 19.70 12.67
C ARG A 350 14.83 18.75 13.59
N THR A 351 14.04 17.83 13.03
CA THR A 351 13.18 16.93 13.79
C THR A 351 13.63 15.47 13.73
N PHE A 352 14.59 15.14 12.88
CA PHE A 352 15.00 13.77 12.57
C PHE A 352 13.84 12.89 12.09
N ALA A 353 12.79 13.50 11.50
CA ALA A 353 11.66 12.78 10.97
C ALA A 353 11.88 12.35 9.51
N ILE A 354 11.45 11.13 9.20
CA ILE A 354 11.38 10.63 7.83
C ILE A 354 9.97 10.91 7.31
N LEU A 355 9.87 11.77 6.31
CA LEU A 355 8.64 12.16 5.64
C LEU A 355 8.82 12.12 4.13
N ARG A 356 7.87 12.62 3.35
CA ARG A 356 7.95 12.61 1.87
C ARG A 356 7.45 13.91 1.26
N THR A 357 8.07 14.30 0.12
CA THR A 357 7.51 15.29 -0.80
C THR A 357 6.58 14.62 -1.82
N LEU A 358 5.56 15.33 -2.25
CA LEU A 358 4.62 14.94 -3.30
C LEU A 358 4.61 15.97 -4.43
N PRO A 359 5.50 15.83 -5.43
CA PRO A 359 5.58 16.78 -6.54
C PRO A 359 4.26 16.93 -7.32
N ALA A 360 3.50 15.84 -7.47
CA ALA A 360 2.23 15.84 -8.20
C ALA A 360 1.18 16.81 -7.66
N VAL A 361 1.23 17.12 -6.36
CA VAL A 361 0.30 18.04 -5.70
C VAL A 361 1.03 19.19 -4.98
N ASN A 362 2.33 19.34 -5.22
CA ASN A 362 3.19 20.35 -4.60
C ASN A 362 3.03 20.40 -3.07
N ALA A 363 3.23 19.27 -2.38
CA ALA A 363 2.96 19.12 -0.95
C ALA A 363 3.99 18.27 -0.22
N LEU A 364 3.96 18.35 1.10
CA LEU A 364 4.56 17.39 2.03
C LEU A 364 3.54 16.32 2.41
N ARG A 365 4.01 15.13 2.76
CA ARG A 365 3.18 14.05 3.29
C ARG A 365 3.86 13.37 4.45
N ILE A 366 3.12 13.19 5.53
CA ILE A 366 3.46 12.27 6.61
C ILE A 366 2.51 11.08 6.64
N SER A 367 2.97 9.99 7.21
CA SER A 367 2.17 8.77 7.41
C SER A 367 2.63 8.09 8.71
N PRO A 368 2.13 8.56 9.88
CA PRO A 368 2.39 7.94 11.15
C PRO A 368 1.83 6.51 11.20
N GLY A 369 2.50 5.62 11.88
CA GLY A 369 2.00 4.28 12.13
C GLY A 369 1.45 4.12 13.55
N PHE A 370 0.91 2.94 13.85
CA PHE A 370 0.37 2.62 15.17
C PHE A 370 1.44 2.61 16.29
N TRP A 371 2.72 2.60 15.93
CA TRP A 371 3.86 2.72 16.84
C TRP A 371 4.26 4.17 17.16
N THR A 372 3.73 5.15 16.43
CA THR A 372 4.08 6.57 16.62
C THR A 372 3.60 7.05 17.99
N THR A 373 4.45 7.82 18.69
CA THR A 373 4.11 8.42 19.98
C THR A 373 3.67 9.86 19.82
N GLU A 374 2.92 10.35 20.81
CA GLU A 374 2.50 11.76 20.90
C GLU A 374 3.71 12.69 20.93
N SER A 375 4.75 12.29 21.65
CA SER A 375 6.00 13.07 21.77
C SER A 375 6.74 13.17 20.43
N GLU A 376 6.76 12.12 19.63
CA GLU A 376 7.34 12.14 18.28
C GLU A 376 6.54 13.07 17.35
N LEU A 377 5.20 13.00 17.41
CA LEU A 377 4.36 13.92 16.65
C LEU A 377 4.57 15.37 17.07
N GLU A 378 4.61 15.66 18.38
CA GLU A 378 4.82 17.03 18.88
C GLU A 378 6.18 17.58 18.44
N THR A 379 7.24 16.77 18.53
CA THR A 379 8.57 17.15 18.01
C THR A 379 8.53 17.53 16.53
N PHE A 380 7.80 16.77 15.72
CA PHE A 380 7.62 17.06 14.30
C PHE A 380 6.78 18.33 14.10
N MET A 381 5.67 18.50 14.85
CA MET A 381 4.79 19.66 14.76
C MET A 381 5.48 20.97 15.20
N ASP A 382 6.39 20.90 16.15
CA ASP A 382 7.22 22.07 16.52
C ASP A 382 8.11 22.52 15.34
N GLY A 383 8.64 21.56 14.56
CA GLY A 383 9.33 21.86 13.33
C GLY A 383 8.41 22.54 12.30
N VAL A 384 7.19 22.06 12.13
CA VAL A 384 6.20 22.65 11.20
C VAL A 384 5.82 24.07 11.65
N ARG A 385 5.53 24.27 12.94
CA ARG A 385 5.25 25.63 13.51
C ARG A 385 6.39 26.60 13.28
N LEU A 386 7.63 26.12 13.46
CA LEU A 386 8.81 26.94 13.20
C LEU A 386 8.89 27.37 11.74
N LEU A 387 8.66 26.46 10.79
CA LEU A 387 8.69 26.82 9.37
C LEU A 387 7.52 27.73 9.00
N ALA A 388 6.33 27.47 9.50
CA ALA A 388 5.14 28.29 9.25
C ALA A 388 5.27 29.74 9.77
N ALA A 389 6.05 29.94 10.84
CA ALA A 389 6.33 31.27 11.40
C ALA A 389 7.45 32.04 10.68
N HIS A 390 8.13 31.43 9.71
CA HIS A 390 9.32 32.01 9.03
C HIS A 390 9.29 31.74 7.54
N THR A 391 9.99 32.59 6.78
CA THR A 391 10.38 32.28 5.40
C THR A 391 11.77 31.65 5.39
N PRO A 392 12.22 31.07 4.26
CA PRO A 392 13.59 30.55 4.14
C PRO A 392 14.68 31.54 4.54
N GLU A 393 14.47 32.88 4.28
CA GLU A 393 15.42 33.93 4.60
C GLU A 393 15.41 34.33 6.07
N THR A 394 14.29 34.16 6.77
CA THR A 394 14.14 34.55 8.18
C THR A 394 14.26 33.38 9.15
N LEU A 395 14.40 32.17 8.62
CA LEU A 395 14.48 30.97 9.46
C LEU A 395 15.74 31.00 10.34
N PRO A 396 15.63 30.82 11.67
CA PRO A 396 16.78 30.73 12.54
C PRO A 396 17.75 29.62 12.11
N PRO A 397 19.08 29.85 12.24
CA PRO A 397 20.07 28.83 11.89
C PRO A 397 19.85 27.54 12.68
N ARG A 398 20.19 26.41 12.09
CA ARG A 398 20.15 25.11 12.79
C ARG A 398 21.08 25.14 14.00
N ARG A 399 20.63 24.54 15.13
CA ARG A 399 21.52 24.37 16.28
C ARG A 399 22.66 23.43 15.87
N THR A 400 23.84 23.93 15.85
CA THR A 400 25.05 23.09 15.63
C THR A 400 25.30 22.32 16.93
N LEU A 401 25.22 21.00 16.89
CA LEU A 401 25.73 20.17 17.96
C LEU A 401 27.27 20.27 17.93
N THR A 402 27.83 21.01 18.87
CA THR A 402 29.28 20.98 19.09
C THR A 402 29.58 19.69 19.83
N ILE A 403 30.19 18.73 19.12
CA ILE A 403 30.80 17.58 19.79
C ILE A 403 31.98 18.14 20.55
N VAL A 404 31.82 18.28 21.87
CA VAL A 404 32.96 18.61 22.75
C VAL A 404 33.87 17.39 22.70
N GLY A 405 34.99 17.55 22.01
CA GLY A 405 36.00 16.50 21.91
C GLY A 405 36.44 16.07 23.31
N GLN A 406 36.59 14.77 23.52
CA GLN A 406 37.34 14.25 24.63
C GLN A 406 38.81 14.64 24.38
N ASP A 407 39.32 15.60 25.18
CA ASP A 407 40.77 15.82 25.34
C ASP A 407 41.40 14.65 26.07
#